data_487d15fdf4ed5b82383c2be0b02ae4d8
#
_entry.id   487d15fdf4ed5b82383c2be0b02ae4d8
#
_cell.length_a   1.000
_cell.length_b   1.000
_cell.length_c   1.000
_cell.angle_alpha   90.00
_cell.angle_beta   90.00
_cell.angle_gamma   90.00
#
_symmetry.space_group_name_H-M   'P 1'
#
loop_
_entity.id
_entity.type
_entity.pdbx_description
1 polymer ?
#
loop_
_entity_poly.entity_id
_entity_poly.type
_entity_poly.pdbx_seq_one_letter_code
_entity_poly.pdbx_strand_id
1 'polypeptide(L)'
;MQAGCFCCNFFCAFIWLYRLKRIRRSELEERELIDMLKAVSDGRMSVKDAAFKIKEEPFTDIGYAKLDNHRGIRQGVPEVIYGAGKTKEQILGIAKQMQQNGQDVILITRMSGEAAEYVSDNMELRYDELARIGIIGDVPAPYGMGKIVVATGGTSDIPVAEEAALTAEALGNEVVRLYDVGVAGLHRLMAHMEDIMNAQVIIAIAGMEGALASVIGGLADCPVIAVPTSVGYGASFHGLSALLSMLNSCASGVSVVNIDNGFGAGYMASMINHMQPKNSEANI
;
A
#
# COMPACT_ATOMS: atom_id res chain seq x y z
N MET A 1 -3.42 -22.21 -41.31
CA MET A 1 -2.16 -22.15 -40.53
C MET A 1 -2.34 -21.09 -39.47
N GLN A 2 -2.69 -21.51 -38.25
CA GLN A 2 -2.84 -20.62 -37.12
C GLN A 2 -1.49 -20.55 -36.40
N ALA A 3 -0.84 -19.39 -36.45
CA ALA A 3 0.35 -19.12 -35.66
C ALA A 3 -0.14 -18.62 -34.28
N GLY A 4 -0.21 -19.52 -33.32
CA GLY A 4 -0.47 -19.18 -31.92
C GLY A 4 0.72 -18.41 -31.35
N CYS A 5 0.46 -17.24 -30.79
CA CYS A 5 1.43 -16.35 -30.22
C CYS A 5 2.08 -17.00 -28.96
N PHE A 6 3.31 -17.44 -29.09
CA PHE A 6 4.11 -18.09 -28.04
C PHE A 6 4.40 -17.17 -26.83
N CYS A 7 4.28 -15.85 -26.99
CA CYS A 7 4.47 -14.86 -25.92
C CYS A 7 3.37 -14.86 -24.86
N CYS A 8 2.10 -15.12 -25.23
CA CYS A 8 1.00 -15.12 -24.27
C CYS A 8 1.07 -16.23 -23.21
N ASN A 9 1.59 -17.40 -23.58
CA ASN A 9 1.66 -18.54 -22.65
C ASN A 9 2.78 -18.39 -21.60
N PHE A 10 3.88 -17.73 -21.93
CA PHE A 10 4.97 -17.49 -20.97
C PHE A 10 4.59 -16.43 -19.92
N PHE A 11 3.86 -15.39 -20.32
CA PHE A 11 3.40 -14.32 -19.42
C PHE A 11 2.32 -14.84 -18.46
N CYS A 12 1.37 -15.64 -18.93
CA CYS A 12 0.37 -16.29 -18.08
C CYS A 12 0.99 -17.28 -17.08
N ALA A 13 1.98 -18.05 -17.49
CA ALA A 13 2.67 -19.00 -16.61
C ALA A 13 3.50 -18.28 -15.53
N PHE A 14 4.11 -17.13 -15.85
CA PHE A 14 4.89 -16.33 -14.92
C PHE A 14 3.98 -15.68 -13.87
N ILE A 15 2.84 -15.11 -14.29
CA ILE A 15 1.80 -14.53 -13.40
C ILE A 15 1.20 -15.62 -12.50
N TRP A 16 0.97 -16.81 -13.05
CA TRP A 16 0.44 -17.95 -12.29
C TRP A 16 1.43 -18.48 -11.25
N LEU A 17 2.72 -18.58 -11.59
CA LEU A 17 3.81 -18.95 -10.68
C LEU A 17 4.05 -17.90 -9.58
N TYR A 18 3.90 -16.61 -9.89
CA TYR A 18 4.05 -15.53 -8.91
C TYR A 18 2.84 -15.45 -7.96
N ARG A 19 1.63 -15.65 -8.50
CA ARG A 19 0.39 -15.80 -7.70
C ARG A 19 0.49 -16.99 -6.74
N LEU A 20 1.06 -18.12 -7.21
CA LEU A 20 1.35 -19.28 -6.37
C LEU A 20 2.43 -19.03 -5.30
N LYS A 21 3.45 -18.20 -5.56
CA LYS A 21 4.49 -17.92 -4.57
C LYS A 21 3.98 -17.07 -3.40
N ARG A 22 3.06 -16.14 -3.62
CA ARG A 22 2.54 -15.26 -2.56
C ARG A 22 1.38 -15.87 -1.79
N ILE A 23 0.49 -16.58 -2.47
CA ILE A 23 -0.49 -17.46 -1.81
C ILE A 23 0.27 -18.47 -0.93
N ARG A 24 1.40 -19.00 -1.44
CA ARG A 24 2.28 -19.91 -0.67
C ARG A 24 2.90 -19.28 0.58
N ARG A 25 3.04 -17.97 0.72
CA ARG A 25 3.75 -17.39 1.88
C ARG A 25 2.80 -17.04 3.04
N SER A 26 1.67 -16.39 2.80
CA SER A 26 0.61 -16.31 3.82
C SER A 26 0.09 -17.72 4.18
N GLU A 27 0.02 -18.62 3.18
CA GLU A 27 -0.23 -20.04 3.39
C GLU A 27 0.95 -20.78 4.07
N LEU A 28 2.21 -20.33 3.93
CA LEU A 28 3.37 -20.92 4.62
C LEU A 28 3.39 -20.50 6.10
N GLU A 29 3.16 -19.24 6.41
CA GLU A 29 3.06 -18.76 7.78
C GLU A 29 1.84 -19.37 8.49
N GLU A 30 0.71 -19.47 7.81
CA GLU A 30 -0.48 -20.17 8.29
C GLU A 30 -0.24 -21.70 8.36
N ARG A 31 0.45 -22.29 7.38
CA ARG A 31 0.85 -23.71 7.40
C ARG A 31 1.85 -24.01 8.48
N GLU A 32 2.83 -23.16 8.73
CA GLU A 32 3.78 -23.33 9.83
C GLU A 32 3.06 -23.33 11.18
N LEU A 33 2.09 -22.44 11.35
CA LEU A 33 1.22 -22.44 12.54
C LEU A 33 0.36 -23.71 12.61
N ILE A 34 -0.27 -24.10 11.49
CA ILE A 34 -1.06 -25.33 11.40
C ILE A 34 -0.18 -26.57 11.64
N ASP A 35 1.03 -26.61 11.07
CA ASP A 35 1.96 -27.73 11.26
C ASP A 35 2.47 -27.79 12.69
N MET A 36 2.68 -26.65 13.34
CA MET A 36 3.00 -26.58 14.77
C MET A 36 1.83 -27.11 15.62
N LEU A 37 0.59 -26.70 15.33
CA LEU A 37 -0.60 -27.20 16.01
C LEU A 37 -0.82 -28.69 15.77
N LYS A 38 -0.56 -29.21 14.56
CA LYS A 38 -0.57 -30.64 14.25
C LYS A 38 0.52 -31.37 15.03
N ALA A 39 1.73 -30.83 15.09
CA ALA A 39 2.83 -31.42 15.87
C ALA A 39 2.47 -31.53 17.35
N VAL A 40 1.72 -30.57 17.88
CA VAL A 40 1.18 -30.64 19.26
C VAL A 40 0.11 -31.74 19.35
N SER A 41 -0.83 -31.79 18.39
CA SER A 41 -1.87 -32.82 18.35
C SER A 41 -1.30 -34.24 18.26
N ASP A 42 -0.22 -34.41 17.46
CA ASP A 42 0.47 -35.70 17.28
C ASP A 42 1.43 -36.05 18.45
N GLY A 43 1.55 -35.20 19.45
CA GLY A 43 2.45 -35.40 20.58
C GLY A 43 3.95 -35.22 20.26
N ARG A 44 4.28 -34.70 19.07
CA ARG A 44 5.66 -34.43 18.64
C ARG A 44 6.22 -33.12 19.19
N MET A 45 5.35 -32.24 19.72
CA MET A 45 5.70 -30.98 20.35
C MET A 45 4.84 -30.78 21.60
N SER A 46 5.41 -30.25 22.68
CA SER A 46 4.60 -29.93 23.86
C SER A 46 3.79 -28.66 23.66
N VAL A 47 2.61 -28.55 24.28
CA VAL A 47 1.79 -27.33 24.28
C VAL A 47 2.60 -26.12 24.79
N LYS A 48 3.50 -26.34 25.75
CA LYS A 48 4.36 -25.29 26.30
C LYS A 48 5.38 -24.79 25.28
N ASP A 49 6.00 -25.71 24.53
CA ASP A 49 7.00 -25.34 23.49
C ASP A 49 6.33 -24.64 22.32
N ALA A 50 5.14 -25.08 21.90
CA ALA A 50 4.37 -24.39 20.87
C ALA A 50 3.95 -22.99 21.34
N ALA A 51 3.41 -22.86 22.55
CA ALA A 51 3.04 -21.57 23.14
C ALA A 51 4.25 -20.65 23.34
N PHE A 52 5.42 -21.21 23.66
CA PHE A 52 6.66 -20.48 23.79
C PHE A 52 7.11 -19.94 22.41
N LYS A 53 7.15 -20.79 21.38
CA LYS A 53 7.47 -20.37 20.00
C LYS A 53 6.54 -19.28 19.49
N ILE A 54 5.21 -19.43 19.67
CA ILE A 54 4.25 -18.40 19.29
C ILE A 54 4.46 -17.08 20.05
N LYS A 55 4.95 -17.14 21.29
CA LYS A 55 5.24 -15.95 22.10
C LYS A 55 6.60 -15.34 21.82
N GLU A 56 7.58 -16.12 21.42
CA GLU A 56 8.97 -15.69 21.22
C GLU A 56 9.16 -14.95 19.89
N GLU A 57 8.32 -15.21 18.89
CA GLU A 57 8.47 -14.71 17.52
C GLU A 57 7.57 -13.53 17.10
N PRO A 58 6.73 -12.88 17.97
CA PRO A 58 5.85 -11.81 17.48
C PRO A 58 6.63 -10.56 17.05
N PHE A 59 7.87 -10.38 17.50
CA PHE A 59 8.73 -9.29 17.07
C PHE A 59 10.21 -9.63 17.23
N THR A 60 11.05 -9.01 16.39
CA THR A 60 12.52 -9.05 16.53
C THR A 60 12.99 -7.74 17.16
N ASP A 61 13.69 -7.82 18.30
CA ASP A 61 14.27 -6.65 18.98
C ASP A 61 15.72 -6.45 18.52
N ILE A 62 16.01 -5.34 17.86
CA ILE A 62 17.34 -4.94 17.41
C ILE A 62 17.94 -3.81 18.27
N GLY A 63 17.41 -3.63 19.49
CA GLY A 63 17.85 -2.66 20.49
C GLY A 63 17.21 -1.28 20.35
N TYR A 64 17.22 -0.69 19.16
CA TYR A 64 16.62 0.60 18.86
C TYR A 64 15.27 0.48 18.11
N ALA A 65 14.88 -0.71 17.65
CA ALA A 65 13.60 -0.96 17.00
C ALA A 65 13.09 -2.37 17.33
N LYS A 66 11.77 -2.50 17.34
CA LYS A 66 11.07 -3.79 17.51
C LYS A 66 10.25 -4.02 16.24
N LEU A 67 10.62 -5.04 15.47
CA LEU A 67 10.04 -5.35 14.17
C LEU A 67 8.92 -6.37 14.35
N ASP A 68 7.72 -6.05 13.91
CA ASP A 68 6.54 -6.90 14.01
C ASP A 68 6.54 -7.98 12.93
N ASN A 69 6.97 -9.19 13.29
CA ASN A 69 7.03 -10.32 12.37
C ASN A 69 5.64 -10.89 12.02
N HIS A 70 4.62 -10.62 12.83
CA HIS A 70 3.28 -11.18 12.66
C HIS A 70 2.29 -10.22 12.00
N ARG A 71 2.74 -9.04 11.55
CA ARG A 71 1.86 -8.06 10.93
C ARG A 71 1.26 -8.59 9.62
N GLY A 72 2.04 -9.31 8.81
CA GLY A 72 1.57 -9.95 7.59
C GLY A 72 0.40 -10.92 7.85
N ILE A 73 0.52 -11.75 8.90
CA ILE A 73 -0.53 -12.71 9.29
C ILE A 73 -1.79 -12.00 9.79
N ARG A 74 -1.63 -10.94 10.62
CA ARG A 74 -2.78 -10.25 11.23
C ARG A 74 -3.49 -9.29 10.30
N GLN A 75 -2.74 -8.61 9.42
CA GLN A 75 -3.24 -7.51 8.59
C GLN A 75 -3.14 -7.77 7.09
N GLY A 76 -2.54 -8.91 6.68
CA GLY A 76 -2.32 -9.23 5.27
C GLY A 76 -1.27 -8.36 4.57
N VAL A 77 -0.65 -7.42 5.29
CA VAL A 77 0.36 -6.49 4.77
C VAL A 77 1.58 -6.52 5.68
N PRO A 78 2.79 -6.68 5.13
CA PRO A 78 4.02 -6.69 5.92
C PRO A 78 4.28 -5.34 6.57
N GLU A 79 5.23 -5.30 7.51
CA GLU A 79 5.64 -4.08 8.17
C GLU A 79 6.29 -3.09 7.19
N VAL A 80 6.12 -1.79 7.47
CA VAL A 80 6.61 -0.68 6.67
C VAL A 80 7.50 0.21 7.52
N ILE A 81 8.62 0.67 6.96
CA ILE A 81 9.55 1.57 7.64
C ILE A 81 9.05 3.02 7.47
N TYR A 82 8.73 3.70 8.55
CA TYR A 82 8.53 5.14 8.56
C TYR A 82 9.88 5.84 8.71
N GLY A 83 10.40 6.42 7.62
CA GLY A 83 11.77 6.96 7.56
C GLY A 83 11.94 8.32 8.25
N ALA A 84 10.87 9.13 8.37
CA ALA A 84 11.01 10.44 9.00
C ALA A 84 11.45 10.32 10.47
N GLY A 85 12.49 11.07 10.82
CA GLY A 85 13.06 11.08 12.17
C GLY A 85 13.99 9.90 12.50
N LYS A 86 14.19 8.95 11.57
CA LYS A 86 15.21 7.90 11.72
C LYS A 86 16.52 8.32 11.09
N THR A 87 17.63 7.85 11.66
CA THR A 87 18.95 7.99 11.01
C THR A 87 19.08 7.00 9.85
N LYS A 88 19.98 7.27 8.93
CA LYS A 88 20.25 6.39 7.78
C LYS A 88 20.73 4.99 8.21
N GLU A 89 21.50 4.90 9.30
CA GLU A 89 21.96 3.65 9.88
C GLU A 89 20.80 2.84 10.47
N GLN A 90 19.84 3.52 11.13
CA GLN A 90 18.64 2.90 11.66
C GLN A 90 17.76 2.32 10.53
N ILE A 91 17.55 3.09 9.46
CA ILE A 91 16.77 2.64 8.30
C ILE A 91 17.42 1.40 7.68
N LEU A 92 18.74 1.45 7.44
CA LEU A 92 19.49 0.32 6.88
C LEU A 92 19.42 -0.93 7.76
N GLY A 93 19.64 -0.74 9.08
CA GLY A 93 19.61 -1.87 10.03
C GLY A 93 18.24 -2.53 10.11
N ILE A 94 17.15 -1.74 10.11
CA ILE A 94 15.77 -2.23 10.07
C ILE A 94 15.52 -2.99 8.77
N ALA A 95 15.88 -2.40 7.62
CA ALA A 95 15.67 -3.01 6.31
C ALA A 95 16.41 -4.36 6.18
N LYS A 96 17.67 -4.44 6.63
CA LYS A 96 18.44 -5.69 6.64
C LYS A 96 17.77 -6.76 7.51
N GLN A 97 17.29 -6.39 8.69
CA GLN A 97 16.61 -7.33 9.56
C GLN A 97 15.28 -7.81 8.98
N MET A 98 14.48 -6.91 8.37
CA MET A 98 13.24 -7.29 7.69
C MET A 98 13.51 -8.27 6.54
N GLN A 99 14.58 -8.06 5.77
CA GLN A 99 15.01 -8.97 4.72
C GLN A 99 15.45 -10.33 5.28
N GLN A 100 16.20 -10.35 6.40
CA GLN A 100 16.59 -11.58 7.10
C GLN A 100 15.38 -12.34 7.66
N ASN A 101 14.37 -11.62 8.15
CA ASN A 101 13.09 -12.19 8.57
C ASN A 101 12.26 -12.67 7.37
N GLY A 102 12.82 -12.56 6.14
CA GLY A 102 12.25 -13.08 4.91
C GLY A 102 11.18 -12.18 4.28
N GLN A 103 11.10 -10.89 4.59
CA GLN A 103 10.20 -9.97 3.90
C GLN A 103 10.69 -9.71 2.47
N ASP A 104 9.87 -10.02 1.45
CA ASP A 104 10.24 -9.92 0.03
C ASP A 104 10.24 -8.48 -0.49
N VAL A 105 9.29 -7.66 -0.02
CA VAL A 105 9.18 -6.25 -0.39
C VAL A 105 9.19 -5.41 0.88
N ILE A 106 10.14 -4.50 0.98
CA ILE A 106 10.26 -3.56 2.09
C ILE A 106 9.94 -2.16 1.56
N LEU A 107 8.90 -1.56 2.09
CA LEU A 107 8.50 -0.19 1.80
C LEU A 107 9.04 0.74 2.88
N ILE A 108 9.68 1.83 2.46
CA ILE A 108 10.20 2.88 3.33
C ILE A 108 9.54 4.18 2.92
N THR A 109 8.72 4.75 3.81
CA THR A 109 8.00 6.01 3.54
C THR A 109 8.75 7.19 4.16
N ARG A 110 8.56 8.38 3.57
CA ARG A 110 9.17 9.64 4.04
C ARG A 110 10.69 9.55 4.23
N MET A 111 11.35 8.82 3.35
CA MET A 111 12.78 8.65 3.33
C MET A 111 13.47 9.92 2.82
N SER A 112 14.55 10.36 3.44
CA SER A 112 15.37 11.46 2.93
C SER A 112 16.30 10.98 1.82
N GLY A 113 16.70 11.89 0.90
CA GLY A 113 17.67 11.58 -0.16
C GLY A 113 19.01 11.09 0.41
N GLU A 114 19.50 11.70 1.52
CA GLU A 114 20.71 11.24 2.20
C GLU A 114 20.60 9.79 2.69
N ALA A 115 19.44 9.45 3.27
CA ALA A 115 19.21 8.08 3.72
C ALA A 115 19.08 7.11 2.53
N ALA A 116 18.49 7.57 1.42
CA ALA A 116 18.35 6.77 0.21
C ALA A 116 19.72 6.45 -0.41
N GLU A 117 20.58 7.43 -0.54
CA GLU A 117 21.96 7.25 -1.01
C GLU A 117 22.71 6.23 -0.14
N TYR A 118 22.70 6.42 1.18
CA TYR A 118 23.37 5.51 2.11
C TYR A 118 22.83 4.08 2.07
N VAL A 119 21.51 3.91 1.93
CA VAL A 119 20.90 2.57 1.81
C VAL A 119 21.23 1.95 0.45
N SER A 120 21.24 2.73 -0.64
CA SER A 120 21.56 2.26 -1.99
C SER A 120 22.99 1.72 -2.09
N ASP A 121 23.93 2.27 -1.32
CA ASP A 121 25.32 1.78 -1.25
C ASP A 121 25.43 0.38 -0.62
N ASN A 122 24.37 -0.07 0.10
CA ASN A 122 24.39 -1.29 0.90
C ASN A 122 23.35 -2.33 0.48
N MET A 123 22.28 -1.92 -0.18
CA MET A 123 21.15 -2.77 -0.59
C MET A 123 20.60 -2.28 -1.94
N GLU A 124 20.01 -3.17 -2.73
CA GLU A 124 19.31 -2.77 -3.94
C GLU A 124 18.04 -2.01 -3.58
N LEU A 125 18.09 -0.68 -3.71
CA LEU A 125 17.01 0.25 -3.39
C LEU A 125 16.51 0.95 -4.65
N ARG A 126 15.20 0.91 -4.90
CA ARG A 126 14.52 1.83 -5.81
C ARG A 126 13.98 3.00 -4.99
N TYR A 127 14.47 4.20 -5.26
CA TYR A 127 14.06 5.42 -4.55
C TYR A 127 13.34 6.38 -5.49
N ASP A 128 12.17 6.85 -5.07
CA ASP A 128 11.45 7.96 -5.68
C ASP A 128 11.62 9.21 -4.82
N GLU A 129 12.28 10.22 -5.37
CA GLU A 129 12.60 11.46 -4.66
C GLU A 129 11.34 12.31 -4.40
N LEU A 130 10.39 12.30 -5.34
CA LEU A 130 9.17 13.11 -5.26
C LEU A 130 8.24 12.60 -4.16
N ALA A 131 8.00 11.30 -4.13
CA ALA A 131 7.20 10.63 -3.09
C ALA A 131 7.99 10.42 -1.79
N ARG A 132 9.32 10.52 -1.84
CA ARG A 132 10.22 10.15 -0.74
C ARG A 132 10.03 8.71 -0.28
N ILE A 133 9.82 7.82 -1.23
CA ILE A 133 9.61 6.39 -1.01
C ILE A 133 10.82 5.59 -1.47
N GLY A 134 11.28 4.70 -0.60
CA GLY A 134 12.23 3.64 -0.93
C GLY A 134 11.54 2.29 -1.00
N ILE A 135 11.86 1.49 -2.00
CA ILE A 135 11.37 0.11 -2.15
C ILE A 135 12.57 -0.81 -2.35
N ILE A 136 12.69 -1.82 -1.49
CA ILE A 136 13.67 -2.89 -1.60
C ILE A 136 12.92 -4.17 -1.98
N GLY A 137 13.45 -4.91 -2.95
CA GLY A 137 12.82 -6.11 -3.48
C GLY A 137 11.88 -5.88 -4.66
N ASP A 138 11.37 -6.96 -5.24
CA ASP A 138 10.54 -6.92 -6.44
C ASP A 138 9.08 -6.63 -6.10
N VAL A 139 8.56 -5.54 -6.67
CA VAL A 139 7.13 -5.21 -6.55
C VAL A 139 6.30 -6.31 -7.21
N PRO A 140 5.31 -6.86 -6.50
CA PRO A 140 4.49 -7.93 -7.05
C PRO A 140 3.65 -7.45 -8.24
N ALA A 141 3.42 -8.34 -9.22
CA ALA A 141 2.43 -8.08 -10.24
C ALA A 141 1.05 -7.83 -9.61
N PRO A 142 0.21 -6.94 -10.18
CA PRO A 142 -1.11 -6.64 -9.63
C PRO A 142 -1.97 -7.90 -9.48
N TYR A 143 -2.62 -8.04 -8.31
CA TYR A 143 -3.52 -9.17 -7.99
C TYR A 143 -4.80 -8.71 -7.27
N GLY A 144 -5.03 -7.40 -7.13
CA GLY A 144 -6.28 -6.81 -6.64
C GLY A 144 -7.46 -7.09 -7.56
N MET A 145 -8.68 -6.85 -7.08
CA MET A 145 -9.91 -7.10 -7.82
C MET A 145 -10.12 -6.14 -9.00
N GLY A 146 -9.58 -4.94 -8.93
CA GLY A 146 -9.69 -3.91 -9.95
C GLY A 146 -8.58 -2.89 -9.86
N LYS A 147 -8.79 -1.72 -10.48
CA LYS A 147 -7.84 -0.62 -10.51
C LYS A 147 -8.06 0.35 -9.37
N ILE A 148 -6.98 0.89 -8.83
CA ILE A 148 -7.01 2.04 -7.94
C ILE A 148 -6.71 3.29 -8.78
N VAL A 149 -7.62 4.27 -8.75
CA VAL A 149 -7.39 5.58 -9.39
C VAL A 149 -6.84 6.54 -8.35
N VAL A 150 -5.75 7.24 -8.68
CA VAL A 150 -5.16 8.30 -7.86
C VAL A 150 -5.29 9.62 -8.61
N ALA A 151 -6.13 10.53 -8.11
CA ALA A 151 -6.45 11.79 -8.75
C ALA A 151 -5.96 12.99 -7.93
N THR A 152 -5.32 13.99 -8.56
CA THR A 152 -4.88 15.22 -7.91
C THR A 152 -5.63 16.46 -8.35
N GLY A 153 -5.86 17.41 -7.42
CA GLY A 153 -6.40 18.72 -7.71
C GLY A 153 -5.43 19.58 -8.54
N GLY A 154 -4.16 19.58 -8.17
CA GLY A 154 -3.12 20.30 -8.87
C GLY A 154 -1.79 19.55 -8.91
N THR A 155 -0.83 20.11 -9.64
CA THR A 155 0.53 19.54 -9.75
C THR A 155 1.30 19.59 -8.44
N SER A 156 0.98 20.52 -7.54
CA SER A 156 1.59 20.61 -6.21
C SER A 156 1.18 19.49 -5.28
N ASP A 157 0.09 18.77 -5.59
CA ASP A 157 -0.40 17.62 -4.81
C ASP A 157 0.28 16.30 -5.22
N ILE A 158 1.03 16.29 -6.34
CA ILE A 158 1.65 15.10 -6.92
C ILE A 158 2.58 14.35 -5.92
N PRO A 159 3.38 15.01 -5.07
CA PRO A 159 4.22 14.28 -4.11
C PRO A 159 3.41 13.36 -3.19
N VAL A 160 2.25 13.82 -2.70
CA VAL A 160 1.35 13.01 -1.85
C VAL A 160 0.66 11.92 -2.67
N ALA A 161 0.37 12.22 -3.95
CA ALA A 161 -0.24 11.25 -4.86
C ALA A 161 0.72 10.12 -5.23
N GLU A 162 1.99 10.42 -5.49
CA GLU A 162 2.99 9.40 -5.73
C GLU A 162 3.27 8.55 -4.47
N GLU A 163 3.24 9.16 -3.26
CA GLU A 163 3.29 8.38 -2.03
C GLU A 163 2.13 7.37 -1.96
N ALA A 164 0.92 7.77 -2.33
CA ALA A 164 -0.23 6.86 -2.35
C ALA A 164 -0.12 5.80 -3.45
N ALA A 165 0.25 6.21 -4.66
CA ALA A 165 0.36 5.34 -5.83
C ALA A 165 1.44 4.26 -5.64
N LEU A 166 2.66 4.65 -5.26
CA LEU A 166 3.77 3.72 -5.03
C LEU A 166 3.51 2.79 -3.84
N THR A 167 2.80 3.28 -2.81
CA THR A 167 2.34 2.42 -1.70
C THR A 167 1.38 1.35 -2.21
N ALA A 168 0.37 1.74 -2.99
CA ALA A 168 -0.59 0.79 -3.55
C ALA A 168 0.07 -0.21 -4.51
N GLU A 169 0.97 0.24 -5.38
CA GLU A 169 1.74 -0.63 -6.29
C GLU A 169 2.61 -1.62 -5.52
N ALA A 170 3.36 -1.17 -4.50
CA ALA A 170 4.18 -2.03 -3.66
C ALA A 170 3.35 -3.13 -2.95
N LEU A 171 2.06 -2.87 -2.73
CA LEU A 171 1.11 -3.80 -2.16
C LEU A 171 0.36 -4.64 -3.23
N GLY A 172 0.78 -4.61 -4.49
CA GLY A 172 0.25 -5.46 -5.56
C GLY A 172 -1.06 -4.98 -6.17
N ASN A 173 -1.20 -3.69 -6.37
CA ASN A 173 -2.35 -3.12 -7.06
C ASN A 173 -1.97 -2.51 -8.41
N GLU A 174 -2.91 -2.53 -9.35
CA GLU A 174 -2.84 -1.73 -10.58
C GLU A 174 -3.31 -0.31 -10.25
N VAL A 175 -2.48 0.71 -10.59
CA VAL A 175 -2.76 2.11 -10.27
C VAL A 175 -2.83 2.93 -11.55
N VAL A 176 -3.92 3.71 -11.68
CA VAL A 176 -4.10 4.73 -12.72
C VAL A 176 -3.93 6.12 -12.10
N ARG A 177 -3.05 6.92 -12.68
CA ARG A 177 -2.72 8.27 -12.20
C ARG A 177 -3.44 9.33 -13.04
N LEU A 178 -4.28 10.17 -12.41
CA LEU A 178 -5.00 11.29 -13.02
C LEU A 178 -4.54 12.59 -12.36
N TYR A 179 -3.48 13.18 -12.89
CA TYR A 179 -2.90 14.37 -12.29
C TYR A 179 -3.43 15.66 -12.89
N ASP A 180 -3.51 16.71 -12.04
CA ASP A 180 -3.97 18.06 -12.41
C ASP A 180 -5.40 18.08 -12.98
N VAL A 181 -6.31 17.34 -12.35
CA VAL A 181 -7.74 17.28 -12.73
C VAL A 181 -8.63 18.10 -11.77
N GLY A 182 -8.10 19.20 -11.25
CA GLY A 182 -8.78 20.07 -10.28
C GLY A 182 -10.07 20.69 -10.80
N VAL A 183 -10.95 21.03 -9.85
CA VAL A 183 -12.32 21.52 -10.10
C VAL A 183 -12.37 22.87 -10.82
N ALA A 184 -11.29 23.65 -10.82
CA ALA A 184 -11.19 24.88 -11.60
C ALA A 184 -11.24 24.65 -13.13
N GLY A 185 -11.05 23.39 -13.55
CA GLY A 185 -11.15 22.98 -14.94
C GLY A 185 -11.80 21.61 -15.06
N LEU A 186 -13.08 21.48 -14.70
CA LEU A 186 -13.83 20.22 -14.66
C LEU A 186 -13.73 19.38 -15.94
N HIS A 187 -13.57 20.03 -17.10
CA HIS A 187 -13.38 19.33 -18.39
C HIS A 187 -12.17 18.39 -18.36
N ARG A 188 -11.13 18.68 -17.59
CA ARG A 188 -9.96 17.80 -17.43
C ARG A 188 -10.34 16.50 -16.70
N LEU A 189 -11.12 16.61 -15.61
CA LEU A 189 -11.65 15.46 -14.88
C LEU A 189 -12.62 14.65 -15.76
N MET A 190 -13.52 15.35 -16.47
CA MET A 190 -14.53 14.70 -17.32
C MET A 190 -13.92 13.94 -18.49
N ALA A 191 -12.71 14.28 -18.94
CA ALA A 191 -11.99 13.51 -19.96
C ALA A 191 -11.57 12.12 -19.49
N HIS A 192 -11.58 11.85 -18.17
CA HIS A 192 -11.19 10.59 -17.55
C HIS A 192 -12.38 9.84 -16.90
N MET A 193 -13.60 10.09 -17.39
CA MET A 193 -14.80 9.47 -16.82
C MET A 193 -14.77 7.95 -16.87
N GLU A 194 -14.18 7.37 -17.90
CA GLU A 194 -14.04 5.92 -18.04
C GLU A 194 -13.16 5.33 -16.93
N ASP A 195 -12.05 5.97 -16.60
CA ASP A 195 -11.18 5.53 -15.50
C ASP A 195 -11.88 5.65 -14.15
N ILE A 196 -12.65 6.73 -13.93
CA ILE A 196 -13.40 6.99 -12.70
C ILE A 196 -14.50 5.94 -12.51
N MET A 197 -15.27 5.64 -13.54
CA MET A 197 -16.40 4.71 -13.47
C MET A 197 -15.97 3.25 -13.39
N ASN A 198 -14.77 2.90 -13.84
CA ASN A 198 -14.23 1.54 -13.77
C ASN A 198 -13.27 1.32 -12.60
N ALA A 199 -13.13 2.29 -11.70
CA ALA A 199 -12.27 2.18 -10.53
C ALA A 199 -12.88 1.28 -9.45
N GLN A 200 -12.06 0.46 -8.80
CA GLN A 200 -12.46 -0.28 -7.59
C GLN A 200 -12.41 0.61 -6.34
N VAL A 201 -11.46 1.54 -6.32
CA VAL A 201 -11.29 2.54 -5.27
C VAL A 201 -10.66 3.78 -5.90
N ILE A 202 -11.06 4.97 -5.46
CA ILE A 202 -10.43 6.23 -5.89
C ILE A 202 -9.78 6.91 -4.70
N ILE A 203 -8.55 7.39 -4.89
CA ILE A 203 -7.85 8.27 -3.95
C ILE A 203 -7.89 9.67 -4.54
N ALA A 204 -8.65 10.57 -3.91
CA ALA A 204 -8.80 11.96 -4.33
C ALA A 204 -7.96 12.88 -3.44
N ILE A 205 -6.93 13.50 -4.01
CA ILE A 205 -5.90 14.26 -3.30
C ILE A 205 -5.98 15.74 -3.71
N ALA A 206 -6.21 16.61 -2.75
CA ALA A 206 -6.33 18.04 -3.02
C ALA A 206 -6.00 18.91 -1.80
N GLY A 207 -5.31 20.01 -2.06
CA GLY A 207 -5.16 21.13 -1.12
C GLY A 207 -6.28 22.16 -1.24
N MET A 208 -5.99 23.41 -0.92
CA MET A 208 -6.89 24.55 -0.99
C MET A 208 -8.20 24.30 -0.20
N GLU A 209 -9.34 24.17 -0.91
CA GLU A 209 -10.67 23.89 -0.37
C GLU A 209 -11.08 22.40 -0.46
N GLY A 210 -10.25 21.54 -1.07
CA GLY A 210 -10.48 20.10 -1.12
C GLY A 210 -11.69 19.63 -1.94
N ALA A 211 -12.24 20.47 -2.81
CA ALA A 211 -13.50 20.20 -3.50
C ALA A 211 -13.47 18.99 -4.46
N LEU A 212 -12.30 18.61 -4.95
CA LEU A 212 -12.14 17.48 -5.89
C LEU A 212 -12.74 16.19 -5.32
N ALA A 213 -12.56 15.93 -4.04
CA ALA A 213 -13.06 14.72 -3.39
C ALA A 213 -14.60 14.63 -3.44
N SER A 214 -15.30 15.76 -3.24
CA SER A 214 -16.77 15.79 -3.33
C SER A 214 -17.26 15.61 -4.76
N VAL A 215 -16.56 16.19 -5.74
CA VAL A 215 -16.93 16.05 -7.16
C VAL A 215 -16.74 14.60 -7.62
N ILE A 216 -15.58 14.00 -7.32
CA ILE A 216 -15.32 12.58 -7.64
C ILE A 216 -16.32 11.67 -6.92
N GLY A 217 -16.60 11.93 -5.62
CA GLY A 217 -17.57 11.16 -4.86
C GLY A 217 -19.01 11.24 -5.38
N GLY A 218 -19.34 12.30 -6.13
CA GLY A 218 -20.62 12.42 -6.84
C GLY A 218 -20.66 11.72 -8.21
N LEU A 219 -19.52 11.32 -8.76
CA LEU A 219 -19.37 10.67 -10.06
C LEU A 219 -19.10 9.17 -9.96
N ALA A 220 -18.39 8.76 -8.89
CA ALA A 220 -17.95 7.37 -8.71
C ALA A 220 -19.01 6.51 -8.02
N ASP A 221 -19.07 5.24 -8.37
CA ASP A 221 -19.88 4.20 -7.71
C ASP A 221 -19.07 3.30 -6.77
N CYS A 222 -17.82 3.71 -6.47
CA CYS A 222 -16.89 3.01 -5.61
C CYS A 222 -16.48 3.89 -4.41
N PRO A 223 -15.82 3.31 -3.36
CA PRO A 223 -15.30 4.07 -2.25
C PRO A 223 -14.28 5.13 -2.68
N VAL A 224 -14.39 6.34 -2.13
CA VAL A 224 -13.46 7.45 -2.37
C VAL A 224 -12.70 7.75 -1.06
N ILE A 225 -11.36 7.69 -1.13
CA ILE A 225 -10.48 8.06 -0.03
C ILE A 225 -9.95 9.45 -0.32
N ALA A 226 -10.41 10.44 0.45
CA ALA A 226 -10.01 11.83 0.32
C ALA A 226 -8.74 12.10 1.14
N VAL A 227 -7.75 12.70 0.51
CA VAL A 227 -6.48 13.08 1.12
C VAL A 227 -6.34 14.60 1.04
N PRO A 228 -6.56 15.32 2.14
CA PRO A 228 -6.23 16.73 2.18
C PRO A 228 -4.72 16.91 2.12
N THR A 229 -4.25 17.92 1.39
CA THR A 229 -2.82 18.25 1.37
C THR A 229 -2.58 19.59 2.07
N SER A 230 -1.35 19.78 2.56
CA SER A 230 -0.89 21.06 3.13
C SER A 230 -0.70 22.15 2.08
N VAL A 231 -0.92 21.83 0.79
CA VAL A 231 -0.84 22.77 -0.33
C VAL A 231 -1.91 23.84 -0.21
N GLY A 232 -1.48 25.10 -0.18
CA GLY A 232 -2.37 26.24 -0.07
C GLY A 232 -1.72 27.45 0.56
N TYR A 233 -2.48 28.51 0.72
CA TYR A 233 -2.03 29.75 1.34
C TYR A 233 -3.17 30.43 2.13
N GLY A 234 -2.83 31.46 2.94
CA GLY A 234 -3.82 32.22 3.68
C GLY A 234 -4.70 31.34 4.57
N ALA A 235 -6.00 31.33 4.32
CA ALA A 235 -6.99 30.60 5.11
C ALA A 235 -6.97 29.07 4.93
N SER A 236 -6.02 28.51 4.17
CA SER A 236 -5.87 27.06 4.06
C SER A 236 -5.33 26.42 5.34
N PHE A 237 -4.64 27.19 6.20
CA PHE A 237 -4.06 26.75 7.47
C PHE A 237 -3.34 25.39 7.34
N HIS A 238 -2.40 25.27 6.36
CA HIS A 238 -1.63 24.05 6.10
C HIS A 238 -2.50 22.78 5.91
N GLY A 239 -3.58 22.92 5.13
CA GLY A 239 -4.47 21.81 4.77
C GLY A 239 -5.68 21.64 5.70
N LEU A 240 -5.81 22.43 6.76
CA LEU A 240 -6.97 22.32 7.66
C LEU A 240 -8.29 22.64 6.93
N SER A 241 -8.28 23.65 6.04
CA SER A 241 -9.46 23.99 5.22
C SER A 241 -9.89 22.80 4.35
N ALA A 242 -8.95 22.18 3.66
CA ALA A 242 -9.22 20.98 2.85
C ALA A 242 -9.75 19.81 3.70
N LEU A 243 -9.12 19.55 4.85
CA LEU A 243 -9.55 18.52 5.79
C LEU A 243 -11.00 18.73 6.25
N LEU A 244 -11.33 19.93 6.73
CA LEU A 244 -12.68 20.23 7.21
C LEU A 244 -13.72 20.17 6.08
N SER A 245 -13.37 20.62 4.88
CA SER A 245 -14.23 20.54 3.71
C SER A 245 -14.51 19.08 3.32
N MET A 246 -13.48 18.26 3.26
CA MET A 246 -13.61 16.83 2.93
C MET A 246 -14.43 16.07 4.00
N LEU A 247 -14.23 16.36 5.29
CA LEU A 247 -15.00 15.76 6.38
C LEU A 247 -16.49 16.15 6.34
N ASN A 248 -16.81 17.31 5.77
CA ASN A 248 -18.18 17.81 5.60
C ASN A 248 -18.73 17.55 4.18
N SER A 249 -18.10 16.68 3.39
CA SER A 249 -18.59 16.34 2.08
C SER A 249 -20.00 15.73 2.14
N CYS A 250 -20.89 16.21 1.28
CA CYS A 250 -22.23 15.62 1.14
C CYS A 250 -22.23 14.39 0.20
N ALA A 251 -21.13 14.11 -0.48
CA ALA A 251 -21.00 12.91 -1.31
C ALA A 251 -20.86 11.66 -0.41
N SER A 252 -21.81 10.74 -0.52
CA SER A 252 -21.78 9.47 0.22
C SER A 252 -20.60 8.60 -0.26
N GLY A 253 -19.97 7.85 0.66
CA GLY A 253 -18.85 6.97 0.30
C GLY A 253 -17.47 7.63 0.33
N VAL A 254 -17.38 8.92 0.68
CA VAL A 254 -16.11 9.63 0.90
C VAL A 254 -15.64 9.40 2.33
N SER A 255 -14.42 8.85 2.46
CA SER A 255 -13.70 8.68 3.73
C SER A 255 -12.44 9.55 3.70
N VAL A 256 -12.08 10.15 4.83
CA VAL A 256 -10.97 11.12 4.86
C VAL A 256 -9.82 10.58 5.70
N VAL A 257 -8.60 10.67 5.18
CA VAL A 257 -7.36 10.41 5.92
C VAL A 257 -6.74 11.72 6.42
N ASN A 258 -5.66 11.63 7.18
CA ASN A 258 -4.97 12.82 7.70
C ASN A 258 -4.31 13.64 6.57
N ILE A 259 -3.96 14.89 6.87
CA ILE A 259 -3.25 15.78 5.94
C ILE A 259 -1.93 15.16 5.50
N ASP A 260 -1.62 15.24 4.20
CA ASP A 260 -0.42 14.69 3.55
C ASP A 260 -0.19 13.20 3.81
N ASN A 261 -1.25 12.42 4.06
CA ASN A 261 -1.14 10.99 4.34
C ASN A 261 -1.42 10.14 3.09
N GLY A 262 -0.58 10.28 2.07
CA GLY A 262 -0.63 9.45 0.86
C GLY A 262 -0.44 7.97 1.16
N PHE A 263 0.51 7.63 2.04
CA PHE A 263 0.72 6.25 2.48
C PHE A 263 -0.55 5.62 3.07
N GLY A 264 -1.21 6.31 4.01
CA GLY A 264 -2.43 5.77 4.63
C GLY A 264 -3.56 5.55 3.63
N ALA A 265 -3.69 6.45 2.64
CA ALA A 265 -4.68 6.30 1.57
C ALA A 265 -4.36 5.11 0.64
N GLY A 266 -3.11 4.99 0.19
CA GLY A 266 -2.66 3.86 -0.64
C GLY A 266 -2.82 2.51 0.07
N TYR A 267 -2.49 2.47 1.35
CA TYR A 267 -2.67 1.29 2.20
C TYR A 267 -4.15 0.89 2.32
N MET A 268 -5.02 1.86 2.66
CA MET A 268 -6.47 1.61 2.79
C MET A 268 -7.09 1.19 1.46
N ALA A 269 -6.73 1.86 0.36
CA ALA A 269 -7.19 1.49 -0.98
C ALA A 269 -6.76 0.07 -1.35
N SER A 270 -5.54 -0.32 -1.01
CA SER A 270 -5.06 -1.68 -1.20
C SER A 270 -5.86 -2.71 -0.40
N MET A 271 -6.18 -2.41 0.87
CA MET A 271 -7.04 -3.30 1.67
C MET A 271 -8.41 -3.50 1.03
N ILE A 272 -9.06 -2.42 0.57
CA ILE A 272 -10.37 -2.49 -0.08
C ILE A 272 -10.27 -3.30 -1.38
N ASN A 273 -9.24 -3.06 -2.19
CA ASN A 273 -9.07 -3.74 -3.49
C ASN A 273 -8.69 -5.23 -3.36
N HIS A 274 -8.26 -5.68 -2.18
CA HIS A 274 -7.99 -7.10 -1.88
C HIS A 274 -9.05 -7.77 -1.01
N MET A 275 -10.15 -7.06 -0.69
CA MET A 275 -11.19 -7.57 0.20
C MET A 275 -12.01 -8.65 -0.50
N GLN A 276 -11.84 -9.92 -0.08
CA GLN A 276 -12.65 -11.03 -0.58
C GLN A 276 -13.86 -11.29 0.32
N PRO A 277 -14.98 -11.84 -0.22
CA PRO A 277 -16.10 -12.27 0.60
C PRO A 277 -15.66 -13.32 1.63
N LYS A 278 -15.94 -13.08 2.91
CA LYS A 278 -15.59 -14.00 4.01
C LYS A 278 -16.38 -15.32 3.99
N ASN A 279 -17.34 -15.48 3.05
CA ASN A 279 -18.24 -16.63 2.97
C ASN A 279 -17.83 -17.72 1.98
N SER A 280 -16.63 -17.67 1.41
CA SER A 280 -16.07 -18.88 0.83
C SER A 280 -15.68 -19.78 2.00
N GLU A 281 -16.48 -20.80 2.29
CA GLU A 281 -16.06 -21.96 3.07
C GLU A 281 -14.77 -22.48 2.41
N ALA A 282 -13.65 -21.95 2.83
CA ALA A 282 -12.36 -22.54 2.56
C ALA A 282 -12.38 -23.85 3.33
N ASN A 283 -12.54 -24.94 2.60
CA ASN A 283 -12.38 -26.30 3.10
C ASN A 283 -11.18 -26.36 4.05
N ILE A 284 -11.48 -26.54 5.33
CA ILE A 284 -10.53 -26.96 6.35
C ILE A 284 -10.17 -28.43 6.07
#